data_0bd61a56941e1c5a95266eda64079d49
#
_entry.id   0bd61a56941e1c5a95266eda64079d49
#
_cell.length_a   1.000
_cell.length_b   1.000
_cell.length_c   1.000
_cell.angle_alpha   90.00
_cell.angle_beta   90.00
_cell.angle_gamma   90.00
#
_symmetry.space_group_name_H-M   'P 1'
#
loop_
_entity.id
_entity.type
_entity.pdbx_description
1 polymer ?
#
loop_
_entity_poly.entity_id
_entity_poly.type
_entity_poly.pdbx_seq_one_letter_code
_entity_poly.pdbx_strand_id
1 'polypeptide(L)'
;MKSNAVLLTALASALLSAAPAVALAQTQAASTTQANELGSPDKEFVQAASMSSSTEIDASKLASKQSQDKDVKNFAHHMMVDHTKLTLQLKMAAPHGVTVPKDNSDTAVLDSLKGLKGKEFDTAYIQKVGVEGHKQAVEAFQKEAQEGQNADLKKAAQKALPTIQQHLKMAQDLAAKKGVQ
;
A
#
# COMPACT_ATOMS: atom_id res chain seq x y z
N MET A 1 -71.76 -35.10 -26.13
CA MET A 1 -72.38 -36.32 -25.53
C MET A 1 -71.69 -36.39 -24.14
N LYS A 2 -72.52 -36.02 -23.16
CA LYS A 2 -73.00 -36.89 -22.07
C LYS A 2 -71.84 -37.48 -21.25
N SER A 3 -71.69 -37.22 -20.07
CA SER A 3 -72.33 -37.33 -18.73
C SER A 3 -71.29 -37.95 -17.83
N ASN A 4 -71.16 -37.90 -16.65
CA ASN A 4 -71.87 -37.54 -15.45
C ASN A 4 -70.93 -37.52 -14.27
N ALA A 5 -71.27 -36.70 -13.35
CA ALA A 5 -70.85 -36.62 -11.98
C ALA A 5 -70.88 -37.95 -11.20
N VAL A 6 -70.04 -38.06 -10.14
CA VAL A 6 -70.46 -38.58 -8.84
C VAL A 6 -69.59 -37.88 -7.76
N LEU A 7 -70.30 -37.22 -6.86
CA LEU A 7 -69.83 -36.78 -5.55
C LEU A 7 -69.60 -38.01 -4.63
N LEU A 8 -68.51 -37.95 -3.87
CA LEU A 8 -68.54 -38.65 -2.59
C LEU A 8 -67.74 -37.80 -1.56
N THR A 9 -68.47 -37.26 -0.63
CA THR A 9 -68.07 -36.62 0.57
C THR A 9 -67.52 -37.64 1.58
N ALA A 10 -66.33 -37.40 2.14
CA ALA A 10 -65.95 -38.02 3.38
C ALA A 10 -65.28 -36.99 4.29
N LEU A 11 -65.97 -36.62 5.33
CA LEU A 11 -65.44 -35.90 6.51
C LEU A 11 -64.42 -36.80 7.22
N ALA A 12 -63.28 -36.32 7.55
CA ALA A 12 -62.45 -36.84 8.65
C ALA A 12 -61.67 -35.71 9.30
N SER A 13 -62.04 -35.46 10.45
CA SER A 13 -61.65 -34.76 11.64
C SER A 13 -60.20 -34.23 11.74
N ALA A 14 -60.11 -32.97 12.10
CA ALA A 14 -58.94 -32.23 12.51
C ALA A 14 -58.27 -32.84 13.77
N LEU A 15 -56.98 -32.98 13.72
CA LEU A 15 -56.15 -32.95 14.91
C LEU A 15 -55.08 -31.85 14.71
N LEU A 16 -55.34 -30.75 15.39
CA LEU A 16 -54.43 -29.60 15.50
C LEU A 16 -53.33 -30.00 16.46
N SER A 17 -52.15 -30.40 15.97
CA SER A 17 -50.94 -30.49 16.78
C SER A 17 -50.14 -29.21 16.60
N ALA A 18 -50.27 -28.31 17.55
CA ALA A 18 -49.43 -27.16 17.69
C ALA A 18 -48.01 -27.61 18.10
N ALA A 19 -47.09 -27.62 17.13
CA ALA A 19 -45.66 -27.71 17.44
C ALA A 19 -45.16 -26.32 17.76
N PRO A 20 -44.41 -26.09 18.88
CA PRO A 20 -43.77 -24.83 19.14
C PRO A 20 -42.63 -24.66 18.12
N ALA A 21 -42.72 -23.63 17.32
CA ALA A 21 -41.56 -23.14 16.52
C ALA A 21 -40.50 -22.63 17.46
N VAL A 22 -39.52 -23.46 17.74
CA VAL A 22 -38.26 -22.99 18.34
C VAL A 22 -37.56 -22.18 17.26
N ALA A 23 -37.71 -20.86 17.35
CA ALA A 23 -36.88 -19.92 16.60
C ALA A 23 -35.45 -20.07 17.12
N LEU A 24 -34.64 -20.85 16.44
CA LEU A 24 -33.20 -20.79 16.54
C LEU A 24 -32.77 -19.39 16.06
N ALA A 25 -32.66 -18.48 17.02
CA ALA A 25 -31.89 -17.27 16.81
C ALA A 25 -30.44 -17.72 16.55
N GLN A 26 -30.09 -17.88 15.29
CA GLN A 26 -28.72 -17.89 14.86
C GLN A 26 -28.17 -16.50 15.16
N THR A 27 -27.59 -16.35 16.36
CA THR A 27 -26.64 -15.30 16.64
C THR A 27 -25.52 -15.47 15.62
N GLN A 28 -25.60 -14.68 14.55
CA GLN A 28 -24.42 -14.37 13.75
C GLN A 28 -23.42 -13.76 14.72
N ALA A 29 -22.56 -14.63 15.27
CA ALA A 29 -21.30 -14.19 15.82
C ALA A 29 -20.58 -13.57 14.62
N ALA A 30 -20.71 -12.27 14.49
CA ALA A 30 -19.92 -11.47 13.57
C ALA A 30 -18.46 -11.84 13.84
N SER A 31 -17.84 -12.38 12.83
CA SER A 31 -16.41 -12.73 12.81
C SER A 31 -15.58 -11.48 13.06
N THR A 32 -15.36 -11.14 14.33
CA THR A 32 -14.50 -10.03 14.75
C THR A 32 -13.01 -10.41 14.73
N THR A 33 -12.66 -11.59 14.21
CA THR A 33 -11.28 -12.10 14.16
C THR A 33 -10.57 -11.83 12.83
N GLN A 34 -11.25 -11.28 11.82
CA GLN A 34 -10.60 -10.98 10.51
C GLN A 34 -10.08 -9.55 10.36
N ALA A 35 -10.20 -8.70 11.37
CA ALA A 35 -9.83 -7.29 11.28
C ALA A 35 -8.30 -7.03 11.31
N ASN A 36 -7.46 -8.02 11.58
CA ASN A 36 -6.01 -7.84 11.75
C ASN A 36 -5.14 -8.44 10.64
N GLU A 37 -5.71 -9.14 9.65
CA GLU A 37 -4.93 -9.61 8.52
C GLU A 37 -5.20 -8.71 7.31
N LEU A 38 -4.16 -8.00 6.89
CA LEU A 38 -4.21 -7.26 5.63
C LEU A 38 -4.40 -8.23 4.46
N GLY A 39 -5.21 -7.88 3.48
CA GLY A 39 -5.25 -8.53 2.18
C GLY A 39 -3.88 -8.47 1.48
N SER A 40 -3.66 -9.33 0.48
CA SER A 40 -2.40 -9.34 -0.28
C SER A 40 -2.00 -7.97 -0.83
N PRO A 41 -2.92 -7.20 -1.47
CA PRO A 41 -2.57 -5.89 -2.00
C PRO A 41 -2.04 -4.93 -0.94
N ASP A 42 -2.72 -4.84 0.21
CA ASP A 42 -2.33 -3.95 1.30
C ASP A 42 -1.00 -4.37 1.95
N LYS A 43 -0.75 -5.69 2.07
CA LYS A 43 0.54 -6.23 2.55
C LYS A 43 1.68 -5.87 1.61
N GLU A 44 1.47 -6.07 0.31
CA GLU A 44 2.44 -5.70 -0.73
C GLU A 44 2.74 -4.20 -0.68
N PHE A 45 1.70 -3.37 -0.54
CA PHE A 45 1.87 -1.93 -0.42
C PHE A 45 2.68 -1.54 0.82
N VAL A 46 2.35 -2.05 2.01
CA VAL A 46 3.10 -1.75 3.24
C VAL A 46 4.57 -2.14 3.08
N GLN A 47 4.85 -3.30 2.48
CA GLN A 47 6.21 -3.74 2.21
C GLN A 47 6.93 -2.84 1.22
N ALA A 48 6.32 -2.53 0.08
CA ALA A 48 6.90 -1.69 -0.97
C ALA A 48 7.13 -0.25 -0.48
N ALA A 49 6.14 0.36 0.18
CA ALA A 49 6.22 1.73 0.67
C ALA A 49 7.26 1.89 1.79
N SER A 50 7.38 0.89 2.69
CA SER A 50 8.39 0.91 3.74
C SER A 50 9.79 0.71 3.17
N MET A 51 9.98 -0.22 2.22
CA MET A 51 11.25 -0.47 1.56
C MET A 51 11.71 0.74 0.74
N SER A 52 10.81 1.33 -0.06
CA SER A 52 11.09 2.55 -0.80
C SER A 52 11.56 3.66 0.14
N SER A 53 10.81 3.95 1.21
CA SER A 53 11.19 5.02 2.15
C SER A 53 12.51 4.75 2.86
N SER A 54 12.78 3.51 3.27
CA SER A 54 14.07 3.14 3.90
C SER A 54 15.22 3.32 2.92
N THR A 55 15.05 2.85 1.67
CA THR A 55 16.07 2.98 0.61
C THR A 55 16.37 4.45 0.29
N GLU A 56 15.31 5.26 0.14
CA GLU A 56 15.44 6.70 -0.12
C GLU A 56 16.20 7.42 1.01
N ILE A 57 15.89 7.14 2.26
CA ILE A 57 16.56 7.72 3.40
C ILE A 57 18.06 7.33 3.42
N ASP A 58 18.37 6.05 3.25
CA ASP A 58 19.74 5.55 3.34
C ASP A 58 20.59 5.97 2.15
N ALA A 59 20.05 5.90 0.92
CA ALA A 59 20.72 6.42 -0.27
C ALA A 59 20.96 7.94 -0.18
N SER A 60 20.02 8.68 0.40
CA SER A 60 20.15 10.13 0.60
C SER A 60 21.23 10.49 1.65
N LYS A 61 21.39 9.65 2.69
CA LYS A 61 22.54 9.76 3.62
C LYS A 61 23.88 9.53 2.90
N LEU A 62 23.93 8.59 1.95
CA LEU A 62 25.12 8.41 1.11
C LEU A 62 25.34 9.64 0.22
N ALA A 63 24.29 10.17 -0.43
CA ALA A 63 24.39 11.38 -1.26
C ALA A 63 24.93 12.58 -0.49
N SER A 64 24.50 12.77 0.75
CA SER A 64 25.01 13.84 1.61
C SER A 64 26.51 13.74 1.87
N LYS A 65 27.08 12.53 1.87
CA LYS A 65 28.50 12.27 2.15
C LYS A 65 29.36 12.22 0.88
N GLN A 66 28.83 11.63 -0.21
CA GLN A 66 29.62 11.28 -1.40
C GLN A 66 29.49 12.29 -2.54
N SER A 67 28.35 12.97 -2.65
CA SER A 67 28.17 14.04 -3.61
C SER A 67 28.86 15.32 -3.19
N GLN A 68 29.37 16.05 -4.18
CA GLN A 68 29.85 17.44 -4.03
C GLN A 68 28.90 18.45 -4.69
N ASP A 69 27.91 17.96 -5.43
CA ASP A 69 26.92 18.77 -6.12
C ASP A 69 25.85 19.28 -5.16
N LYS A 70 25.64 20.59 -5.15
CA LYS A 70 24.67 21.23 -4.25
C LYS A 70 23.23 20.84 -4.54
N ASP A 71 22.88 20.68 -5.83
CA ASP A 71 21.50 20.31 -6.22
C ASP A 71 21.20 18.89 -5.77
N VAL A 72 22.16 17.95 -5.95
CA VAL A 72 22.03 16.56 -5.51
C VAL A 72 21.90 16.49 -3.98
N LYS A 73 22.70 17.25 -3.24
CA LYS A 73 22.57 17.32 -1.77
C LYS A 73 21.25 17.90 -1.31
N ASN A 74 20.75 18.93 -1.99
CA ASN A 74 19.45 19.51 -1.68
C ASN A 74 18.31 18.52 -1.94
N PHE A 75 18.34 17.83 -3.09
CA PHE A 75 17.40 16.78 -3.38
C PHE A 75 17.45 15.68 -2.31
N ALA A 76 18.63 15.18 -1.97
CA ALA A 76 18.80 14.17 -0.93
C ALA A 76 18.26 14.62 0.43
N HIS A 77 18.45 15.89 0.79
CA HIS A 77 17.89 16.43 2.04
C HIS A 77 16.35 16.40 2.03
N HIS A 78 15.71 16.81 0.93
CA HIS A 78 14.25 16.70 0.76
C HIS A 78 13.79 15.25 0.92
N MET A 79 14.45 14.31 0.26
CA MET A 79 14.11 12.89 0.34
C MET A 79 14.18 12.37 1.79
N MET A 80 15.25 12.68 2.53
CA MET A 80 15.36 12.25 3.93
C MET A 80 14.22 12.78 4.80
N VAL A 81 13.87 14.05 4.66
CA VAL A 81 12.82 14.68 5.47
C VAL A 81 11.45 14.09 5.13
N ASP A 82 11.11 14.08 3.86
CA ASP A 82 9.77 13.68 3.44
C ASP A 82 9.53 12.18 3.59
N HIS A 83 10.51 11.32 3.27
CA HIS A 83 10.37 9.87 3.47
C HIS A 83 10.34 9.47 4.96
N THR A 84 10.99 10.23 5.85
CA THR A 84 10.82 10.06 7.30
C THR A 84 9.37 10.33 7.71
N LYS A 85 8.77 11.41 7.20
CA LYS A 85 7.37 11.74 7.43
C LYS A 85 6.41 10.71 6.84
N LEU A 86 6.66 10.28 5.59
CA LEU A 86 5.86 9.24 4.91
C LEU A 86 5.89 7.92 5.67
N THR A 87 7.06 7.51 6.20
CA THR A 87 7.19 6.33 7.06
C THR A 87 6.32 6.44 8.31
N LEU A 88 6.31 7.60 8.96
CA LEU A 88 5.46 7.83 10.13
C LEU A 88 3.97 7.77 9.77
N GLN A 89 3.57 8.38 8.65
CA GLN A 89 2.19 8.34 8.15
C GLN A 89 1.74 6.91 7.82
N LEU A 90 2.60 6.11 7.18
CA LEU A 90 2.33 4.69 6.91
C LEU A 90 2.12 3.90 8.22
N LYS A 91 2.97 4.12 9.23
CA LYS A 91 2.83 3.48 10.55
C LYS A 91 1.52 3.84 11.25
N MET A 92 1.08 5.08 11.11
CA MET A 92 -0.18 5.53 11.71
C MET A 92 -1.41 5.00 10.96
N ALA A 93 -1.29 4.72 9.66
CA ALA A 93 -2.35 4.17 8.84
C ALA A 93 -2.45 2.64 8.92
N ALA A 94 -1.36 1.97 9.27
CA ALA A 94 -1.34 0.52 9.38
C ALA A 94 -2.29 0.04 10.50
N PRO A 95 -3.12 -0.99 10.26
CA PRO A 95 -4.03 -1.54 11.26
C PRO A 95 -3.29 -2.02 12.51
N HIS A 96 -4.01 -2.03 13.63
CA HIS A 96 -3.46 -2.50 14.90
C HIS A 96 -2.94 -3.94 14.77
N GLY A 97 -1.69 -4.17 15.18
CA GLY A 97 -1.03 -5.48 15.05
C GLY A 97 -0.26 -5.69 13.72
N VAL A 98 -0.40 -4.79 12.75
CA VAL A 98 0.42 -4.81 11.54
C VAL A 98 1.73 -4.10 11.79
N THR A 99 2.84 -4.84 11.62
CA THR A 99 4.19 -4.27 11.70
C THR A 99 4.58 -3.66 10.36
N VAL A 100 4.83 -2.35 10.36
CA VAL A 100 5.51 -1.70 9.23
C VAL A 100 7.01 -1.93 9.38
N PRO A 101 7.66 -2.60 8.41
CA PRO A 101 9.09 -2.87 8.49
C PRO A 101 9.91 -1.59 8.70
N LYS A 102 11.04 -1.74 9.37
CA LYS A 102 12.07 -0.70 9.51
C LYS A 102 13.37 -1.25 8.94
N ASP A 103 14.21 -0.36 8.47
CA ASP A 103 15.56 -0.71 8.03
C ASP A 103 15.57 -1.84 6.99
N ASN A 104 14.51 -1.87 6.16
CA ASN A 104 14.32 -2.84 5.08
C ASN A 104 14.71 -2.27 3.71
N SER A 105 15.74 -1.45 3.68
CA SER A 105 16.27 -0.84 2.45
C SER A 105 16.67 -1.90 1.42
N ASP A 106 16.48 -1.59 0.15
CA ASP A 106 16.99 -2.40 -0.95
C ASP A 106 18.53 -2.37 -0.95
N THR A 107 19.11 -3.48 -0.51
CA THR A 107 20.57 -3.61 -0.38
C THR A 107 21.27 -3.59 -1.73
N ALA A 108 20.64 -4.09 -2.80
CA ALA A 108 21.22 -4.07 -4.14
C ALA A 108 21.35 -2.64 -4.67
N VAL A 109 20.34 -1.80 -4.44
CA VAL A 109 20.40 -0.37 -4.77
C VAL A 109 21.52 0.29 -3.98
N LEU A 110 21.56 0.12 -2.65
CA LEU A 110 22.58 0.74 -1.79
C LEU A 110 23.99 0.28 -2.15
N ASP A 111 24.19 -1.01 -2.39
CA ASP A 111 25.50 -1.56 -2.76
C ASP A 111 25.99 -1.02 -4.10
N SER A 112 25.08 -0.77 -5.04
CA SER A 112 25.43 -0.15 -6.32
C SER A 112 25.93 1.30 -6.19
N LEU A 113 25.67 1.95 -5.06
CA LEU A 113 26.06 3.34 -4.80
C LEU A 113 27.31 3.46 -3.90
N LYS A 114 27.57 2.49 -3.02
CA LYS A 114 28.59 2.59 -1.95
C LYS A 114 30.01 2.89 -2.45
N GLY A 115 30.41 2.33 -3.58
CA GLY A 115 31.76 2.50 -4.16
C GLY A 115 31.93 3.75 -5.00
N LEU A 116 30.85 4.42 -5.36
CA LEU A 116 30.86 5.56 -6.27
C LEU A 116 31.11 6.87 -5.53
N LYS A 117 31.69 7.85 -6.22
CA LYS A 117 31.96 9.20 -5.67
C LYS A 117 31.76 10.27 -6.76
N GLY A 118 31.51 11.49 -6.32
CA GLY A 118 31.40 12.66 -7.22
C GLY A 118 30.36 12.43 -8.31
N LYS A 119 30.71 12.75 -9.54
CA LYS A 119 29.77 12.69 -10.68
C LYS A 119 29.22 11.29 -10.98
N GLU A 120 30.01 10.24 -10.78
CA GLU A 120 29.55 8.87 -10.99
C GLU A 120 28.48 8.49 -9.95
N PHE A 121 28.72 8.87 -8.69
CA PHE A 121 27.73 8.73 -7.64
C PHE A 121 26.47 9.52 -7.96
N ASP A 122 26.61 10.79 -8.32
CA ASP A 122 25.49 11.68 -8.60
C ASP A 122 24.61 11.12 -9.72
N THR A 123 25.20 10.64 -10.82
CA THR A 123 24.49 10.02 -11.93
C THR A 123 23.72 8.77 -11.49
N ALA A 124 24.36 7.86 -10.78
CA ALA A 124 23.73 6.62 -10.32
C ALA A 124 22.61 6.89 -9.29
N TYR A 125 22.82 7.83 -8.38
CA TYR A 125 21.82 8.23 -7.37
C TYR A 125 20.59 8.84 -8.02
N ILE A 126 20.78 9.81 -8.93
CA ILE A 126 19.67 10.46 -9.64
C ILE A 126 18.86 9.44 -10.44
N GLN A 127 19.53 8.55 -11.18
CA GLN A 127 18.86 7.58 -12.03
C GLN A 127 18.14 6.50 -11.23
N LYS A 128 18.87 5.79 -10.36
CA LYS A 128 18.34 4.59 -9.68
C LYS A 128 17.39 4.93 -8.54
N VAL A 129 17.76 5.93 -7.74
CA VAL A 129 17.00 6.30 -6.55
C VAL A 129 15.99 7.39 -6.90
N GLY A 130 16.46 8.45 -7.54
CA GLY A 130 15.61 9.56 -7.91
C GLY A 130 14.53 9.19 -8.93
N VAL A 131 14.90 8.71 -10.10
CA VAL A 131 13.95 8.50 -11.20
C VAL A 131 13.31 7.11 -11.14
N GLU A 132 14.09 6.04 -11.14
CA GLU A 132 13.56 4.67 -11.20
C GLU A 132 12.81 4.30 -9.91
N GLY A 133 13.39 4.59 -8.75
CA GLY A 133 12.76 4.32 -7.46
C GLY A 133 11.43 5.05 -7.29
N HIS A 134 11.36 6.33 -7.69
CA HIS A 134 10.10 7.08 -7.60
C HIS A 134 9.06 6.67 -8.65
N LYS A 135 9.45 6.17 -9.84
CA LYS A 135 8.48 5.56 -10.76
C LYS A 135 7.80 4.36 -10.12
N GLN A 136 8.58 3.45 -9.53
CA GLN A 136 8.05 2.28 -8.83
C GLN A 136 7.18 2.68 -7.62
N ALA A 137 7.61 3.68 -6.86
CA ALA A 137 6.82 4.21 -5.75
C ALA A 137 5.48 4.80 -6.23
N VAL A 138 5.45 5.60 -7.30
CA VAL A 138 4.21 6.13 -7.90
C VAL A 138 3.26 4.99 -8.26
N GLU A 139 3.73 3.93 -8.92
CA GLU A 139 2.93 2.77 -9.30
C GLU A 139 2.34 2.07 -8.06
N ALA A 140 3.16 1.82 -7.03
CA ALA A 140 2.71 1.17 -5.79
C ALA A 140 1.65 2.00 -5.06
N PHE A 141 1.88 3.32 -4.93
CA PHE A 141 0.93 4.23 -4.27
C PHE A 141 -0.36 4.43 -5.09
N GLN A 142 -0.29 4.45 -6.44
CA GLN A 142 -1.46 4.49 -7.30
C GLN A 142 -2.30 3.23 -7.17
N LYS A 143 -1.66 2.05 -7.19
CA LYS A 143 -2.33 0.76 -7.02
C LYS A 143 -3.07 0.72 -5.69
N GLU A 144 -2.41 1.06 -4.59
CA GLU A 144 -3.05 1.09 -3.26
C GLU A 144 -4.19 2.12 -3.20
N ALA A 145 -3.99 3.31 -3.74
CA ALA A 145 -5.01 4.36 -3.78
C ALA A 145 -6.29 3.95 -4.54
N GLN A 146 -6.17 3.04 -5.51
CA GLN A 146 -7.29 2.56 -6.34
C GLN A 146 -7.85 1.24 -5.84
N GLU A 147 -7.00 0.27 -5.50
CA GLU A 147 -7.35 -1.13 -5.29
C GLU A 147 -7.23 -1.57 -3.82
N GLY A 148 -6.58 -0.77 -2.95
CA GLY A 148 -6.40 -1.08 -1.54
C GLY A 148 -7.72 -1.43 -0.85
N GLN A 149 -7.70 -2.47 -0.02
CA GLN A 149 -8.88 -2.99 0.68
C GLN A 149 -9.01 -2.38 2.08
N ASN A 150 -7.89 -2.01 2.70
CA ASN A 150 -7.89 -1.32 3.98
C ASN A 150 -8.10 0.18 3.77
N ALA A 151 -9.17 0.73 4.35
CA ALA A 151 -9.59 2.12 4.14
C ALA A 151 -8.53 3.15 4.59
N ASP A 152 -7.81 2.88 5.68
CA ASP A 152 -6.81 3.80 6.23
C ASP A 152 -5.52 3.79 5.40
N LEU A 153 -5.06 2.62 4.94
CA LEU A 153 -3.92 2.50 4.02
C LEU A 153 -4.24 3.14 2.67
N LYS A 154 -5.41 2.85 2.11
CA LYS A 154 -5.89 3.48 0.87
C LYS A 154 -5.89 5.01 0.97
N LYS A 155 -6.45 5.55 2.05
CA LYS A 155 -6.47 6.99 2.31
C LYS A 155 -5.06 7.57 2.49
N ALA A 156 -4.17 6.84 3.18
CA ALA A 156 -2.79 7.26 3.34
C ALA A 156 -2.05 7.30 2.00
N ALA A 157 -2.24 6.30 1.14
CA ALA A 157 -1.69 6.27 -0.21
C ALA A 157 -2.20 7.44 -1.06
N GLN A 158 -3.51 7.68 -1.07
CA GLN A 158 -4.12 8.82 -1.77
C GLN A 158 -3.53 10.16 -1.33
N LYS A 159 -3.29 10.32 -0.03
CA LYS A 159 -2.73 11.56 0.53
C LYS A 159 -1.24 11.72 0.22
N ALA A 160 -0.48 10.64 0.18
CA ALA A 160 0.96 10.64 -0.08
C ALA A 160 1.31 10.76 -1.56
N LEU A 161 0.47 10.22 -2.45
CA LEU A 161 0.72 10.13 -3.88
C LEU A 161 1.16 11.45 -4.54
N PRO A 162 0.53 12.61 -4.27
CA PRO A 162 1.00 13.89 -4.83
C PRO A 162 2.43 14.23 -4.45
N THR A 163 2.85 13.92 -3.22
CA THR A 163 4.23 14.13 -2.76
C THR A 163 5.21 13.23 -3.51
N ILE A 164 4.89 11.95 -3.67
CA ILE A 164 5.72 10.99 -4.42
C ILE A 164 5.84 11.41 -5.90
N GLN A 165 4.75 11.86 -6.52
CA GLN A 165 4.77 12.39 -7.90
C GLN A 165 5.62 13.65 -8.01
N GLN A 166 5.57 14.53 -7.02
CA GLN A 166 6.44 15.72 -6.97
C GLN A 166 7.91 15.34 -6.86
N HIS A 167 8.25 14.34 -6.05
CA HIS A 167 9.63 13.83 -5.94
C HIS A 167 10.12 13.27 -7.27
N LEU A 168 9.29 12.48 -7.98
CA LEU A 168 9.63 11.99 -9.31
C LEU A 168 9.92 13.15 -10.27
N LYS A 169 9.08 14.18 -10.27
CA LYS A 169 9.33 15.36 -11.10
C LYS A 169 10.63 16.06 -10.75
N MET A 170 10.90 16.26 -9.45
CA MET A 170 12.16 16.86 -8.99
C MET A 170 13.38 16.04 -9.44
N ALA A 171 13.30 14.71 -9.37
CA ALA A 171 14.35 13.81 -9.84
C ALA A 171 14.57 13.92 -11.36
N GLN A 172 13.49 13.97 -12.14
CA GLN A 172 13.55 14.13 -13.59
C GLN A 172 14.13 15.50 -13.99
N ASP A 173 13.72 16.58 -13.31
CA ASP A 173 14.27 17.91 -13.54
C ASP A 173 15.76 17.95 -13.20
N LEU A 174 16.17 17.28 -12.10
CA LEU A 174 17.57 17.17 -11.72
C LEU A 174 18.36 16.34 -12.72
N ALA A 175 17.81 15.21 -13.21
CA ALA A 175 18.41 14.38 -14.26
C ALA A 175 18.65 15.18 -15.52
N ALA A 176 17.64 15.91 -16.00
CA ALA A 176 17.76 16.78 -17.18
C ALA A 176 18.85 17.87 -16.98
N LYS A 177 18.87 18.53 -15.82
CA LYS A 177 19.86 19.55 -15.46
C LYS A 177 21.30 19.01 -15.44
N LYS A 178 21.48 17.74 -15.05
CA LYS A 178 22.79 17.10 -14.94
C LYS A 178 23.19 16.27 -16.17
N GLY A 179 22.34 16.19 -17.18
CA GLY A 179 22.58 15.39 -18.39
C GLY A 179 22.58 13.88 -18.10
N VAL A 180 21.80 13.43 -17.13
CA VAL A 180 21.59 12.02 -16.80
C VAL A 180 20.41 11.50 -17.62
N GLN A 181 20.60 10.38 -18.34
CA GLN A 181 19.60 9.73 -19.19
C GLN A 181 19.05 8.48 -18.54
#